data_141d4ea3bd5cc79593e7fdb1f7ea0ccb
#
_entry.id   141d4ea3bd5cc79593e7fdb1f7ea0ccb
#
_cell.length_a   1.000
_cell.length_b   1.000
_cell.length_c   1.000
_cell.angle_alpha   90.00
_cell.angle_beta   90.00
_cell.angle_gamma   90.00
#
_symmetry.space_group_name_H-M   'P 1'
#
loop_
_entity.id
_entity.type
_entity.pdbx_description
1 polymer ?
#
loop_
_entity_poly.entity_id
_entity_poly.type
_entity_poly.pdbx_seq_one_letter_code
_entity_poly.pdbx_strand_id
1 'polypeptide(L)'
;MSDNDSPRLDRRSWLKSTAVAGVSAAGLAAAGELLASPLSPREATTKSTAQTRATTVATPDRAIVATSAGKVRGFTRDGVFVFKGIPYADTTAGANRFLPPQPVKPWTDVRPTLAWGPVSPHGPRTGWVNQEEQFLYQWDDGFEGEDMLRVNVWTPSTSDNRKRPVLVWLHGGGYASGSDRELRPYDGERLAREHDVVLVSANHRLNVLGFLDLSQIGGEKYASSGNVGMLDLVAALQWVRDNVAHFGGDPGNVTIFGQSGGGGKVTTLMGMPAAKGLFHKAVAISGSLFSFGTPEGATKLANGVLAELGIGKDDLGKLHSIPASQLVAAAFAAQAKVAPFAFPKLGGTSLELGWQPLVDGKVLPTRPFDPDAPAESANVPFLVGNTFHEFSPGINNPTAHLMDWAALEKALQPRLGAQTAPVIAEYRKVFPNAKPFEILGLAGADLFRRGAVLQAERKAAQGGAPAYLYWFGWKTPVLDGRPLAYHCQDLAMWFDNIDLAAQATGGVPSARALASKMSGALVAFARTGNPNHSGIPKWPAYSAATPANMIFDEKVEVRMDPDREARRLIAAGATS
;
A
#
# COMPACT_ATOMS: atom_id res chain seq x y z
N MET A 1 -39.59 20.97 31.59
CA MET A 1 -38.79 21.05 32.83
C MET A 1 -38.01 19.79 32.96
N SER A 2 -36.74 19.85 32.59
CA SER A 2 -35.55 19.28 33.22
C SER A 2 -34.40 19.48 32.24
N ASP A 3 -33.61 20.50 32.57
CA ASP A 3 -32.33 20.83 31.95
C ASP A 3 -31.34 19.69 32.16
N ASN A 4 -30.56 19.37 31.12
CA ASN A 4 -29.37 18.56 31.24
C ASN A 4 -28.20 19.32 30.58
N ASP A 5 -27.62 20.24 31.35
CA ASP A 5 -26.37 20.93 31.04
C ASP A 5 -25.21 19.99 31.29
N SER A 6 -24.54 19.57 30.19
CA SER A 6 -23.21 18.94 30.24
C SER A 6 -22.16 20.00 29.95
N PRO A 7 -21.13 20.20 30.80
CA PRO A 7 -20.15 21.25 30.62
C PRO A 7 -19.18 20.91 29.47
N ARG A 8 -19.07 21.82 28.51
CA ARG A 8 -18.02 21.84 27.49
C ARG A 8 -16.68 22.15 28.14
N LEU A 9 -15.75 21.20 28.14
CA LEU A 9 -14.36 21.41 28.54
C LEU A 9 -13.62 22.19 27.45
N ASP A 10 -13.19 23.42 27.80
CA ASP A 10 -12.35 24.29 26.97
C ASP A 10 -10.90 23.81 27.00
N ARG A 11 -10.25 23.73 25.83
CA ARG A 11 -8.83 23.34 25.64
C ARG A 11 -7.82 24.20 26.40
N ARG A 12 -8.21 25.37 26.89
CA ARG A 12 -7.34 26.28 27.66
C ARG A 12 -7.22 25.94 29.14
N SER A 13 -8.11 25.15 29.70
CA SER A 13 -8.08 24.75 31.10
C SER A 13 -7.13 23.57 31.39
N TRP A 14 -6.77 22.79 30.38
CA TRP A 14 -5.89 21.62 30.53
C TRP A 14 -4.41 21.98 30.68
N LEU A 15 -3.99 23.17 30.20
CA LEU A 15 -2.58 23.63 30.24
C LEU A 15 -2.19 24.36 31.55
N LYS A 16 -3.09 24.50 32.50
CA LYS A 16 -2.80 25.22 33.78
C LYS A 16 -2.63 24.30 34.99
N SER A 17 -2.75 22.98 34.86
CA SER A 17 -2.76 22.04 36.01
C SER A 17 -1.47 21.23 36.20
N THR A 18 -0.40 21.49 35.46
CA THR A 18 0.88 20.77 35.59
C THR A 18 2.07 21.67 35.90
N ALA A 19 1.88 22.57 36.86
CA ALA A 19 3.02 23.26 37.48
C ALA A 19 2.75 23.33 38.99
N VAL A 20 3.38 22.48 39.74
CA VAL A 20 3.83 22.57 41.15
C VAL A 20 3.81 21.16 41.79
N ALA A 21 4.94 20.52 41.84
CA ALA A 21 5.37 19.68 42.96
C ALA A 21 6.90 19.46 42.83
N GLY A 22 7.64 20.42 43.30
CA GLY A 22 9.02 20.22 43.68
C GLY A 22 9.05 19.50 45.02
N VAL A 23 9.83 18.43 45.14
CA VAL A 23 10.20 17.84 46.41
C VAL A 23 11.72 17.83 46.52
N SER A 24 12.18 18.58 47.55
CA SER A 24 13.53 18.73 48.03
C SER A 24 14.15 17.42 48.52
N ALA A 25 15.43 17.26 48.21
CA ALA A 25 16.31 16.26 48.81
C ALA A 25 16.76 16.70 50.22
N ALA A 26 16.64 15.81 51.20
CA ALA A 26 17.50 15.84 52.40
C ALA A 26 17.41 14.48 53.14
N GLY A 27 18.58 13.85 53.30
CA GLY A 27 19.01 13.18 54.50
C GLY A 27 18.65 11.69 54.69
N LEU A 28 19.64 10.80 54.62
CA LEU A 28 20.23 10.19 55.84
C LEU A 28 21.33 9.19 55.43
N ALA A 29 22.52 9.41 56.01
CA ALA A 29 23.64 8.50 56.01
C ALA A 29 23.52 7.49 57.17
N ALA A 30 23.85 6.20 56.93
CA ALA A 30 24.39 5.33 57.97
C ALA A 30 25.11 4.11 57.34
N ALA A 31 26.36 4.07 57.49
CA ALA A 31 27.38 3.08 57.81
C ALA A 31 27.17 1.61 57.51
N GLY A 32 28.15 1.01 56.85
CA GLY A 32 28.41 -0.40 56.75
C GLY A 32 29.72 -0.67 56.00
N GLU A 33 30.86 -0.58 56.72
CA GLU A 33 32.18 -1.04 56.22
C GLU A 33 32.19 -2.54 56.03
N LEU A 34 32.70 -3.02 54.86
CA LEU A 34 33.35 -4.32 54.78
C LEU A 34 34.31 -4.34 53.55
N LEU A 35 35.60 -4.24 53.91
CA LEU A 35 36.78 -4.82 53.29
C LEU A 35 36.92 -4.84 51.75
N ALA A 36 37.74 -3.91 51.30
CA ALA A 36 38.33 -3.86 49.96
C ALA A 36 39.64 -4.69 49.93
N SER A 37 39.75 -5.62 48.99
CA SER A 37 41.03 -6.14 48.49
C SER A 37 41.35 -5.48 47.14
N PRO A 38 42.62 -5.09 46.90
CA PRO A 38 42.95 -4.38 45.64
C PRO A 38 43.19 -5.37 44.52
N LEU A 39 42.35 -5.32 43.49
CA LEU A 39 42.63 -5.92 42.21
C LEU A 39 43.28 -4.88 41.30
N SER A 40 44.46 -5.24 40.79
CA SER A 40 45.28 -4.47 39.84
C SER A 40 44.49 -4.07 38.58
N PRO A 41 44.73 -2.89 37.99
CA PRO A 41 44.09 -2.51 36.75
C PRO A 41 44.72 -3.26 35.58
N ARG A 42 43.97 -4.21 35.00
CA ARG A 42 44.21 -4.66 33.65
C ARG A 42 43.65 -3.58 32.72
N GLU A 43 44.56 -2.88 32.05
CA GLU A 43 44.23 -2.04 30.89
C GLU A 43 43.57 -2.88 29.81
N ALA A 44 42.26 -2.91 29.79
CA ALA A 44 41.49 -3.34 28.65
C ALA A 44 41.38 -2.13 27.70
N THR A 45 42.28 -2.05 26.73
CA THR A 45 42.10 -1.20 25.55
C THR A 45 40.88 -1.71 24.77
N THR A 46 39.69 -1.35 25.21
CA THR A 46 38.51 -1.38 24.38
C THR A 46 38.68 -0.30 23.31
N LYS A 47 39.06 -0.71 22.11
CA LYS A 47 38.78 0.09 20.92
C LYS A 47 37.26 0.25 20.85
N SER A 48 36.75 1.33 21.43
CA SER A 48 35.42 1.83 21.17
C SER A 48 35.37 2.15 19.68
N THR A 49 34.84 1.22 18.89
CA THR A 49 34.26 1.60 17.61
C THR A 49 33.13 2.55 17.93
N ALA A 50 33.41 3.85 17.86
CA ALA A 50 32.40 4.87 17.91
C ALA A 50 31.42 4.56 16.78
N GLN A 51 30.34 3.86 17.12
CA GLN A 51 29.20 3.67 16.25
C GLN A 51 28.68 5.08 16.00
N THR A 52 28.97 5.64 14.83
CA THR A 52 28.52 6.96 14.40
C THR A 52 27.01 6.94 14.53
N ARG A 53 26.50 7.64 15.57
CA ARG A 53 25.08 7.72 15.87
C ARG A 53 24.43 8.40 14.66
N ALA A 54 23.42 7.78 14.06
CA ALA A 54 22.62 8.35 12.99
C ALA A 54 22.26 9.81 13.28
N THR A 55 22.66 10.71 12.40
CA THR A 55 22.50 12.15 12.64
C THR A 55 21.39 12.66 11.73
N THR A 56 20.25 13.01 12.32
CA THR A 56 19.22 13.78 11.61
C THR A 56 19.60 15.25 11.63
N VAL A 57 19.69 15.88 10.45
CA VAL A 57 20.05 17.30 10.31
C VAL A 57 18.95 18.04 9.55
N ALA A 58 18.37 19.05 10.18
CA ALA A 58 17.33 19.90 9.62
C ALA A 58 17.70 21.38 9.87
N THR A 59 18.50 21.98 8.97
CA THR A 59 18.95 23.36 9.06
C THR A 59 18.33 24.23 7.97
N PRO A 60 18.24 25.56 8.14
CA PRO A 60 17.61 26.46 7.15
C PRO A 60 18.28 26.46 5.77
N ASP A 61 19.55 26.14 5.70
CA ASP A 61 20.43 26.25 4.53
C ASP A 61 20.73 24.92 3.83
N ARG A 62 20.23 23.78 4.37
CA ARG A 62 20.48 22.46 3.82
C ARG A 62 19.23 21.80 3.26
N ALA A 63 19.44 20.81 2.39
CA ALA A 63 18.36 20.04 1.75
C ALA A 63 17.32 20.93 1.07
N ILE A 64 17.77 21.96 0.33
CA ILE A 64 16.91 22.85 -0.44
C ILE A 64 16.92 22.38 -1.89
N VAL A 65 15.72 22.15 -2.45
CA VAL A 65 15.53 21.73 -3.84
C VAL A 65 14.50 22.65 -4.50
N ALA A 66 14.76 23.04 -5.74
CA ALA A 66 13.79 23.75 -6.57
C ALA A 66 12.78 22.76 -7.17
N THR A 67 11.51 23.12 -7.14
CA THR A 67 10.44 22.44 -7.87
C THR A 67 9.81 23.40 -8.88
N SER A 68 8.98 22.90 -9.77
CA SER A 68 8.22 23.72 -10.72
C SER A 68 7.32 24.78 -10.07
N ALA A 69 6.93 24.59 -8.80
CA ALA A 69 6.06 25.51 -8.06
C ALA A 69 6.81 26.43 -7.09
N GLY A 70 8.07 26.13 -6.75
CA GLY A 70 8.88 26.89 -5.80
C GLY A 70 9.90 26.02 -5.07
N LYS A 71 10.70 26.61 -4.18
CA LYS A 71 11.72 25.88 -3.43
C LYS A 71 11.11 25.15 -2.23
N VAL A 72 11.60 23.93 -1.98
CA VAL A 72 11.27 23.13 -0.80
C VAL A 72 12.51 22.84 0.01
N ARG A 73 12.34 22.69 1.33
CA ARG A 73 13.41 22.34 2.26
C ARG A 73 13.05 21.10 3.06
N GLY A 74 13.81 20.05 2.86
CA GLY A 74 13.74 18.80 3.63
C GLY A 74 14.74 18.76 4.78
N PHE A 75 15.12 17.55 5.14
CA PHE A 75 16.18 17.25 6.12
C PHE A 75 17.02 16.07 5.62
N THR A 76 18.15 15.81 6.30
CA THR A 76 18.92 14.58 6.07
C THR A 76 18.83 13.66 7.29
N ARG A 77 18.72 12.36 7.05
CA ARG A 77 18.78 11.32 8.07
C ARG A 77 19.60 10.15 7.52
N ASP A 78 20.63 9.75 8.26
CA ASP A 78 21.55 8.67 7.86
C ASP A 78 22.11 8.81 6.43
N GLY A 79 22.42 10.04 6.01
CA GLY A 79 22.94 10.34 4.67
C GLY A 79 21.88 10.42 3.57
N VAL A 80 20.61 10.18 3.87
CA VAL A 80 19.49 10.30 2.92
C VAL A 80 18.82 11.66 3.08
N PHE A 81 18.53 12.33 1.97
CA PHE A 81 17.71 13.51 1.92
C PHE A 81 16.25 13.12 1.93
N VAL A 82 15.46 13.69 2.83
CA VAL A 82 14.05 13.38 3.04
C VAL A 82 13.22 14.65 2.92
N PHE A 83 12.20 14.60 2.07
CA PHE A 83 11.23 15.68 1.87
C PHE A 83 9.84 15.11 2.06
N LYS A 84 9.05 15.67 2.96
CA LYS A 84 7.70 15.19 3.30
C LYS A 84 6.63 16.24 3.02
N GLY A 85 5.50 15.82 2.44
CA GLY A 85 4.35 16.68 2.24
C GLY A 85 4.53 17.74 1.14
N ILE A 86 5.28 17.47 0.07
CA ILE A 86 5.40 18.38 -1.08
C ILE A 86 4.08 18.38 -1.84
N PRO A 87 3.43 19.54 -2.09
CA PRO A 87 2.21 19.58 -2.88
C PRO A 87 2.50 19.30 -4.36
N TYR A 88 1.74 18.39 -4.95
CA TYR A 88 1.75 18.14 -6.40
C TYR A 88 0.51 18.71 -7.10
N ALA A 89 -0.53 19.05 -6.35
CA ALA A 89 -1.71 19.78 -6.82
C ALA A 89 -2.24 20.67 -5.68
N ASP A 90 -3.17 21.59 -6.02
CA ASP A 90 -3.84 22.46 -5.04
C ASP A 90 -4.81 21.66 -4.15
N THR A 91 -5.29 22.27 -3.07
CA THR A 91 -6.28 21.65 -2.18
C THR A 91 -7.52 21.18 -2.94
N THR A 92 -8.06 20.04 -2.53
CA THR A 92 -9.31 19.50 -3.11
C THR A 92 -10.56 19.99 -2.38
N ALA A 93 -10.41 20.85 -1.37
CA ALA A 93 -11.53 21.38 -0.58
C ALA A 93 -12.42 22.37 -1.37
N GLY A 94 -13.64 22.54 -0.90
CA GLY A 94 -14.56 23.56 -1.40
C GLY A 94 -14.84 23.39 -2.89
N ALA A 95 -14.65 24.43 -3.69
CA ALA A 95 -14.98 24.44 -5.11
C ALA A 95 -14.23 23.39 -5.95
N ASN A 96 -13.09 22.91 -5.48
CA ASN A 96 -12.28 21.90 -6.17
C ASN A 96 -12.73 20.45 -5.90
N ARG A 97 -13.64 20.25 -4.95
CA ARG A 97 -14.15 18.91 -4.60
C ARG A 97 -14.81 18.28 -5.82
N PHE A 98 -14.54 17.00 -6.08
CA PHE A 98 -15.02 16.20 -7.22
C PHE A 98 -14.54 16.66 -8.61
N LEU A 99 -13.68 17.67 -8.69
CA LEU A 99 -13.07 18.12 -9.95
C LEU A 99 -11.68 17.51 -10.12
N PRO A 100 -11.15 17.43 -11.36
CA PRO A 100 -9.75 17.06 -11.61
C PRO A 100 -8.79 17.86 -10.73
N PRO A 101 -7.61 17.32 -10.38
CA PRO A 101 -6.62 18.03 -9.59
C PRO A 101 -6.23 19.35 -10.26
N GLN A 102 -6.18 20.42 -9.46
CA GLN A 102 -5.84 21.75 -9.93
C GLN A 102 -4.34 22.02 -9.77
N PRO A 103 -3.71 22.80 -10.65
CA PRO A 103 -2.30 23.17 -10.53
C PRO A 103 -1.98 23.81 -9.19
N VAL A 104 -0.82 23.47 -8.62
CA VAL A 104 -0.32 24.12 -7.41
C VAL A 104 -0.08 25.59 -7.64
N LYS A 105 -0.50 26.46 -6.69
CA LYS A 105 -0.17 27.87 -6.70
C LYS A 105 1.32 28.05 -6.40
N PRO A 106 2.11 28.69 -7.30
CA PRO A 106 3.52 28.93 -7.07
C PRO A 106 3.78 29.74 -5.79
N TRP A 107 4.95 29.52 -5.17
CA TRP A 107 5.40 30.27 -4.02
C TRP A 107 6.84 30.75 -4.21
N THR A 108 7.20 31.85 -3.52
CA THR A 108 8.52 32.50 -3.65
C THR A 108 9.47 32.09 -2.52
N ASP A 109 8.96 31.87 -1.33
CA ASP A 109 9.74 31.51 -0.15
C ASP A 109 10.15 30.02 -0.19
N VAL A 110 11.12 29.64 0.65
CA VAL A 110 11.49 28.24 0.82
C VAL A 110 10.48 27.56 1.75
N ARG A 111 9.63 26.70 1.18
CA ARG A 111 8.60 25.94 1.93
C ARG A 111 9.24 24.79 2.70
N PRO A 112 9.05 24.69 4.03
CA PRO A 112 9.48 23.52 4.78
C PRO A 112 8.65 22.28 4.41
N THR A 113 9.34 21.16 4.15
CA THR A 113 8.77 19.83 3.86
C THR A 113 9.37 18.80 4.83
N LEU A 114 9.20 19.08 6.13
CA LEU A 114 9.79 18.32 7.24
C LEU A 114 8.82 17.31 7.84
N ALA A 115 7.53 17.45 7.58
CA ALA A 115 6.46 16.63 8.14
C ALA A 115 5.52 16.10 7.06
N TRP A 116 4.89 14.98 7.34
CA TRP A 116 3.86 14.41 6.50
C TRP A 116 2.71 15.40 6.26
N GLY A 117 2.14 15.38 5.07
CA GLY A 117 0.88 16.06 4.77
C GLY A 117 -0.33 15.36 5.38
N PRO A 118 -1.53 15.95 5.24
CA PRO A 118 -2.75 15.27 5.60
C PRO A 118 -3.00 14.05 4.71
N VAL A 119 -3.74 13.08 5.26
CA VAL A 119 -4.24 11.92 4.52
C VAL A 119 -5.67 12.18 4.03
N SER A 120 -6.12 11.46 3.01
CA SER A 120 -7.52 11.55 2.56
C SER A 120 -8.47 11.16 3.69
N PRO A 121 -9.52 11.93 3.98
CA PRO A 121 -10.55 11.52 4.92
C PRO A 121 -11.14 10.16 4.51
N HIS A 122 -11.14 9.20 5.43
CA HIS A 122 -11.60 7.83 5.14
C HIS A 122 -12.61 7.28 6.15
N GLY A 123 -12.95 8.06 7.19
CA GLY A 123 -13.88 7.63 8.22
C GLY A 123 -13.35 6.51 9.11
N PRO A 124 -14.20 5.83 9.87
CA PRO A 124 -13.78 4.77 10.76
C PRO A 124 -13.20 3.60 9.98
N ARG A 125 -12.04 3.12 10.40
CA ARG A 125 -11.40 1.92 9.83
C ARG A 125 -12.09 0.68 10.34
N THR A 126 -12.94 0.08 9.54
CA THR A 126 -13.73 -1.10 9.92
C THR A 126 -12.95 -2.41 9.88
N GLY A 127 -11.79 -2.46 9.21
CA GLY A 127 -10.99 -3.69 9.03
C GLY A 127 -9.91 -3.93 10.09
N TRP A 128 -9.62 -2.95 10.97
CA TRP A 128 -8.46 -2.97 11.85
C TRP A 128 -8.82 -2.89 13.33
N VAL A 129 -9.98 -3.37 13.68
CA VAL A 129 -10.50 -3.33 15.05
C VAL A 129 -10.03 -4.48 15.92
N ASN A 130 -9.31 -5.46 15.38
CA ASN A 130 -8.82 -6.58 16.17
C ASN A 130 -7.37 -6.35 16.62
N GLN A 131 -7.03 -6.89 17.79
CA GLN A 131 -5.74 -6.62 18.43
C GLN A 131 -4.56 -7.27 17.71
N GLU A 132 -4.72 -8.45 17.12
CA GLU A 132 -3.64 -9.14 16.42
C GLU A 132 -3.29 -8.42 15.10
N GLU A 133 -4.26 -7.93 14.36
CA GLU A 133 -3.99 -7.11 13.17
C GLU A 133 -3.29 -5.80 13.54
N GLN A 134 -3.77 -5.10 14.56
CA GLN A 134 -3.11 -3.87 15.04
C GLN A 134 -1.68 -4.15 15.49
N PHE A 135 -1.43 -5.26 16.15
CA PHE A 135 -0.08 -5.66 16.56
C PHE A 135 0.82 -5.93 15.36
N LEU A 136 0.34 -6.66 14.35
CA LEU A 136 1.11 -7.02 13.16
C LEU A 136 1.41 -5.81 12.26
N TYR A 137 0.43 -4.94 12.04
CA TYR A 137 0.53 -3.85 11.05
C TYR A 137 0.97 -2.52 11.66
N GLN A 138 0.65 -2.24 12.93
CA GLN A 138 0.95 -0.96 13.59
C GLN A 138 0.49 0.26 12.78
N TRP A 139 -0.76 0.25 12.36
CA TRP A 139 -1.35 1.30 11.52
C TRP A 139 -1.16 2.71 12.08
N ASP A 140 -0.67 3.62 11.24
CA ASP A 140 -0.65 5.06 11.48
C ASP A 140 -1.71 5.73 10.60
N ASP A 141 -2.84 6.10 11.21
CA ASP A 141 -3.96 6.73 10.50
C ASP A 141 -3.62 8.14 10.00
N GLY A 142 -2.56 8.76 10.52
CA GLY A 142 -2.22 10.13 10.18
C GLY A 142 -3.25 11.15 10.70
N PHE A 143 -3.31 12.31 10.06
CA PHE A 143 -4.37 13.31 10.28
C PHE A 143 -5.09 13.58 8.95
N GLU A 144 -6.41 13.59 9.01
CA GLU A 144 -7.27 13.74 7.83
C GLU A 144 -7.38 15.19 7.36
N GLY A 145 -7.45 15.40 6.06
CA GLY A 145 -7.69 16.73 5.47
C GLY A 145 -7.76 16.70 3.96
N GLU A 146 -8.41 17.69 3.37
CA GLU A 146 -8.62 17.78 1.92
C GLU A 146 -7.45 18.45 1.16
N ASP A 147 -6.35 18.76 1.85
CA ASP A 147 -5.07 19.19 1.25
C ASP A 147 -4.08 18.02 1.14
N MET A 148 -4.61 16.81 0.84
CA MET A 148 -3.86 15.55 0.83
C MET A 148 -3.05 15.31 -0.45
N LEU A 149 -3.17 16.14 -1.49
CA LEU A 149 -2.46 15.93 -2.75
C LEU A 149 -0.96 16.23 -2.58
N ARG A 150 -0.26 15.34 -1.87
CA ARG A 150 1.12 15.47 -1.44
C ARG A 150 1.94 14.26 -1.84
N VAL A 151 3.22 14.53 -2.14
CA VAL A 151 4.24 13.47 -2.32
C VAL A 151 5.33 13.62 -1.24
N ASN A 152 6.00 12.51 -0.97
CA ASN A 152 7.22 12.48 -0.15
C ASN A 152 8.35 11.90 -1.00
N VAL A 153 9.58 12.35 -0.76
CA VAL A 153 10.76 11.95 -1.53
C VAL A 153 11.89 11.56 -0.59
N TRP A 154 12.52 10.42 -0.86
CA TRP A 154 13.78 9.98 -0.26
C TRP A 154 14.82 9.81 -1.36
N THR A 155 15.98 10.40 -1.18
CA THR A 155 17.06 10.34 -2.17
C THR A 155 18.45 10.38 -1.51
N PRO A 156 19.43 9.63 -2.02
CA PRO A 156 20.80 9.69 -1.52
C PRO A 156 21.51 11.01 -1.81
N SER A 157 21.10 11.74 -2.86
CA SER A 157 21.73 13.00 -3.25
C SER A 157 20.81 13.86 -4.11
N THR A 158 20.95 15.16 -3.94
CA THR A 158 20.21 16.18 -4.75
C THR A 158 21.12 16.94 -5.72
N SER A 159 22.42 16.57 -5.84
CA SER A 159 23.39 17.37 -6.58
C SER A 159 24.42 16.60 -7.42
N ASP A 160 24.40 15.26 -7.38
CA ASP A 160 25.40 14.45 -8.07
C ASP A 160 25.04 14.06 -9.52
N ASN A 161 23.88 14.43 -10.01
CA ASN A 161 23.35 14.20 -11.38
C ASN A 161 23.40 12.74 -11.87
N ARG A 162 23.27 11.76 -10.94
CA ARG A 162 23.43 10.33 -11.26
C ARG A 162 22.29 9.70 -12.04
N LYS A 163 21.16 10.36 -12.19
CA LYS A 163 19.96 9.84 -12.87
C LYS A 163 19.54 8.47 -12.31
N ARG A 164 19.21 8.45 -11.00
CA ARG A 164 18.78 7.23 -10.31
C ARG A 164 17.45 6.71 -10.80
N PRO A 165 17.23 5.40 -10.81
CA PRO A 165 15.88 4.86 -11.00
C PRO A 165 14.94 5.43 -9.93
N VAL A 166 13.71 5.75 -10.34
CA VAL A 166 12.67 6.31 -9.48
C VAL A 166 11.63 5.22 -9.20
N LEU A 167 11.37 4.95 -7.93
CA LEU A 167 10.32 4.08 -7.45
C LEU A 167 9.17 4.96 -6.93
N VAL A 168 7.97 4.82 -7.49
CA VAL A 168 6.78 5.56 -7.04
C VAL A 168 5.83 4.61 -6.35
N TRP A 169 5.68 4.78 -5.03
CA TRP A 169 4.82 3.96 -4.18
C TRP A 169 3.37 4.43 -4.19
N LEU A 170 2.46 3.48 -4.41
CA LEU A 170 1.01 3.64 -4.34
C LEU A 170 0.47 2.75 -3.23
N HIS A 171 -0.06 3.36 -2.18
CA HIS A 171 -0.54 2.66 -0.97
C HIS A 171 -1.79 1.81 -1.21
N GLY A 172 -2.06 0.89 -0.29
CA GLY A 172 -3.20 -0.02 -0.28
C GLY A 172 -4.53 0.59 0.18
N GLY A 173 -5.35 -0.23 0.85
CA GLY A 173 -6.65 0.19 1.40
C GLY A 173 -7.79 0.24 0.37
N GLY A 174 -7.70 -0.53 -0.70
CA GLY A 174 -8.65 -0.46 -1.82
C GLY A 174 -8.58 0.91 -2.50
N TYR A 175 -9.73 1.50 -2.68
CA TYR A 175 -9.89 2.89 -3.11
C TYR A 175 -10.63 3.71 -2.04
N ALA A 176 -10.81 3.12 -0.85
CA ALA A 176 -11.66 3.66 0.20
C ALA A 176 -10.88 4.26 1.36
N SER A 177 -9.69 3.73 1.66
CA SER A 177 -8.87 4.12 2.82
C SER A 177 -7.38 4.00 2.51
N GLY A 178 -6.54 4.25 3.52
CA GLY A 178 -5.09 4.12 3.41
C GLY A 178 -4.36 5.44 3.20
N SER A 179 -3.04 5.40 3.31
CA SER A 179 -2.17 6.54 3.07
C SER A 179 -0.73 6.11 2.77
N ASP A 180 0.07 7.06 2.31
CA ASP A 180 1.49 6.91 2.01
C ASP A 180 2.37 6.66 3.25
N ARG A 181 1.81 6.70 4.46
CA ARG A 181 2.47 6.54 5.75
C ARG A 181 1.84 5.50 6.67
N GLU A 182 0.74 4.89 6.27
CA GLU A 182 -0.08 4.03 7.13
C GLU A 182 0.68 2.83 7.71
N LEU A 183 1.69 2.31 7.00
CA LEU A 183 2.56 1.24 7.46
C LEU A 183 4.00 1.73 7.59
N ARG A 184 4.64 1.43 8.72
CA ARG A 184 6.04 1.79 8.97
C ARG A 184 7.02 1.32 7.90
N PRO A 185 6.87 0.11 7.29
CA PRO A 185 7.70 -0.35 6.19
C PRO A 185 7.72 0.53 4.93
N TYR A 186 6.77 1.46 4.76
CA TYR A 186 6.76 2.37 3.60
C TYR A 186 7.86 3.44 3.61
N ASP A 187 8.62 3.58 4.71
CA ASP A 187 9.74 4.53 4.78
C ASP A 187 10.79 4.20 3.72
N GLY A 188 11.10 5.17 2.87
CA GLY A 188 11.97 4.98 1.70
C GLY A 188 13.46 5.10 1.98
N GLU A 189 13.85 5.42 3.22
CA GLU A 189 15.24 5.73 3.55
C GLU A 189 16.18 4.58 3.24
N ARG A 190 15.82 3.35 3.64
CA ARG A 190 16.68 2.20 3.44
C ARG A 190 16.84 1.85 1.97
N LEU A 191 15.76 1.85 1.19
CA LEU A 191 15.86 1.64 -0.25
C LEU A 191 16.76 2.70 -0.92
N ALA A 192 16.57 3.97 -0.55
CA ALA A 192 17.39 5.06 -1.08
C ALA A 192 18.88 4.86 -0.74
N ARG A 193 19.20 4.56 0.52
CA ARG A 193 20.57 4.44 1.01
C ARG A 193 21.29 3.20 0.48
N GLU A 194 20.65 2.02 0.60
CA GLU A 194 21.32 0.74 0.32
C GLU A 194 21.33 0.42 -1.18
N HIS A 195 20.36 0.96 -1.93
CA HIS A 195 20.19 0.59 -3.34
C HIS A 195 20.38 1.75 -4.33
N ASP A 196 20.76 2.94 -3.88
CA ASP A 196 21.00 4.13 -4.74
C ASP A 196 19.82 4.40 -5.70
N VAL A 197 18.63 4.54 -5.13
CA VAL A 197 17.38 4.85 -5.85
C VAL A 197 16.71 6.09 -5.26
N VAL A 198 15.80 6.70 -6.00
CA VAL A 198 14.86 7.70 -5.48
C VAL A 198 13.53 7.03 -5.20
N LEU A 199 13.03 7.11 -3.98
CA LEU A 199 11.66 6.70 -3.64
C LEU A 199 10.76 7.93 -3.57
N VAL A 200 9.59 7.83 -4.17
CA VAL A 200 8.49 8.80 -4.05
C VAL A 200 7.25 8.06 -3.55
N SER A 201 6.56 8.59 -2.56
CA SER A 201 5.22 8.12 -2.18
C SER A 201 4.18 9.20 -2.39
N ALA A 202 2.93 8.84 -2.69
CA ALA A 202 1.87 9.79 -2.99
C ALA A 202 0.59 9.47 -2.23
N ASN A 203 -0.03 10.52 -1.64
CA ASN A 203 -1.42 10.50 -1.23
C ASN A 203 -2.32 11.02 -2.35
N HIS A 204 -3.56 10.58 -2.38
CA HIS A 204 -4.56 10.99 -3.36
C HIS A 204 -5.96 10.90 -2.73
N ARG A 205 -6.98 11.42 -3.40
CA ARG A 205 -8.38 11.28 -2.94
C ARG A 205 -8.85 9.83 -2.97
N LEU A 206 -9.62 9.46 -1.96
CA LEU A 206 -10.21 8.15 -1.76
C LEU A 206 -11.72 8.24 -1.61
N ASN A 207 -12.39 7.09 -1.59
CA ASN A 207 -13.82 6.94 -1.31
C ASN A 207 -14.70 7.96 -2.07
N VAL A 208 -15.68 8.54 -1.42
CA VAL A 208 -16.58 9.56 -1.99
C VAL A 208 -15.84 10.76 -2.57
N LEU A 209 -14.70 11.13 -1.99
CA LEU A 209 -13.91 12.29 -2.44
C LEU A 209 -13.18 12.01 -3.76
N GLY A 210 -12.82 10.75 -4.03
CA GLY A 210 -12.06 10.33 -5.20
C GLY A 210 -12.86 9.62 -6.30
N PHE A 211 -14.03 9.05 -5.95
CA PHE A 211 -14.74 8.09 -6.81
C PHE A 211 -16.26 8.27 -6.84
N LEU A 212 -16.81 9.39 -6.35
CA LEU A 212 -18.24 9.70 -6.48
C LEU A 212 -18.54 10.16 -7.91
N ASP A 213 -19.25 9.34 -8.68
CA ASP A 213 -19.68 9.72 -10.02
C ASP A 213 -20.92 10.62 -10.02
N LEU A 214 -20.72 11.87 -10.34
CA LEU A 214 -21.76 12.87 -10.50
C LEU A 214 -22.01 13.21 -11.98
N SER A 215 -21.38 12.53 -12.95
CA SER A 215 -21.44 12.87 -14.36
C SER A 215 -22.87 12.84 -14.91
N GLN A 216 -23.67 11.86 -14.48
CA GLN A 216 -25.06 11.67 -14.95
C GLN A 216 -26.05 12.65 -14.32
N ILE A 217 -25.69 13.30 -13.21
CA ILE A 217 -26.60 14.18 -12.46
C ILE A 217 -26.12 15.63 -12.40
N GLY A 218 -24.83 15.88 -12.54
CA GLY A 218 -24.21 17.22 -12.43
C GLY A 218 -23.67 17.76 -13.75
N GLY A 219 -23.83 17.02 -14.85
CA GLY A 219 -23.42 17.43 -16.19
C GLY A 219 -21.91 17.52 -16.38
N GLU A 220 -21.49 18.25 -17.42
CA GLU A 220 -20.09 18.28 -17.91
C GLU A 220 -19.07 18.70 -16.83
N LYS A 221 -19.46 19.58 -15.91
CA LYS A 221 -18.59 19.99 -14.79
C LYS A 221 -18.04 18.78 -14.01
N TYR A 222 -18.81 17.71 -13.90
CA TYR A 222 -18.48 16.51 -13.13
C TYR A 222 -18.17 15.29 -14.00
N ALA A 223 -17.90 15.49 -15.30
CA ALA A 223 -17.73 14.41 -16.26
C ALA A 223 -16.66 13.36 -15.88
N SER A 224 -15.67 13.73 -15.07
CA SER A 224 -14.61 12.81 -14.58
C SER A 224 -14.67 12.54 -13.07
N SER A 225 -15.72 12.96 -12.37
CA SER A 225 -15.81 12.90 -10.90
C SER A 225 -15.66 11.47 -10.35
N GLY A 226 -16.13 10.47 -11.08
CA GLY A 226 -15.98 9.04 -10.73
C GLY A 226 -14.54 8.51 -10.78
N ASN A 227 -13.59 9.31 -11.31
CA ASN A 227 -12.19 8.91 -11.49
C ASN A 227 -11.16 9.94 -11.00
N VAL A 228 -11.59 10.97 -10.26
CA VAL A 228 -10.64 12.03 -9.87
C VAL A 228 -9.53 11.52 -8.94
N GLY A 229 -9.78 10.49 -8.15
CA GLY A 229 -8.74 9.83 -7.35
C GLY A 229 -7.64 9.19 -8.20
N MET A 230 -7.97 8.69 -9.39
CA MET A 230 -6.98 8.19 -10.34
C MET A 230 -6.29 9.34 -11.11
N LEU A 231 -7.02 10.41 -11.41
CA LEU A 231 -6.43 11.61 -12.02
C LEU A 231 -5.45 12.31 -11.06
N ASP A 232 -5.65 12.24 -9.75
CA ASP A 232 -4.68 12.70 -8.76
C ASP A 232 -3.35 11.96 -8.90
N LEU A 233 -3.38 10.63 -9.08
CA LEU A 233 -2.17 9.83 -9.31
C LEU A 233 -1.49 10.16 -10.64
N VAL A 234 -2.26 10.46 -11.69
CA VAL A 234 -1.70 10.98 -12.94
C VAL A 234 -0.97 12.31 -12.70
N ALA A 235 -1.57 13.23 -11.93
CA ALA A 235 -0.93 14.50 -11.58
C ALA A 235 0.33 14.29 -10.72
N ALA A 236 0.33 13.33 -9.78
CA ALA A 236 1.52 12.97 -9.02
C ALA A 236 2.65 12.46 -9.93
N LEU A 237 2.33 11.63 -10.93
CA LEU A 237 3.30 11.14 -11.91
C LEU A 237 3.80 12.25 -12.84
N GLN A 238 2.94 13.22 -13.22
CA GLN A 238 3.36 14.42 -13.93
C GLN A 238 4.33 15.25 -13.08
N TRP A 239 4.03 15.41 -11.79
CA TRP A 239 4.95 16.05 -10.85
C TRP A 239 6.31 15.34 -10.80
N VAL A 240 6.32 14.00 -10.76
CA VAL A 240 7.56 13.19 -10.81
C VAL A 240 8.33 13.47 -12.09
N ARG A 241 7.69 13.42 -13.26
CA ARG A 241 8.30 13.75 -14.56
C ARG A 241 8.98 15.12 -14.53
N ASP A 242 8.31 16.13 -13.98
CA ASP A 242 8.73 17.53 -14.06
C ASP A 242 9.77 17.91 -13.00
N ASN A 243 9.86 17.16 -11.88
CA ASN A 243 10.64 17.59 -10.72
C ASN A 243 11.71 16.59 -10.24
N VAL A 244 11.55 15.28 -10.50
CA VAL A 244 12.39 14.25 -9.86
C VAL A 244 13.87 14.37 -10.22
N ALA A 245 14.21 14.97 -11.36
CA ALA A 245 15.59 15.25 -11.75
C ALA A 245 16.32 16.16 -10.74
N HIS A 246 15.62 17.11 -10.12
CA HIS A 246 16.16 17.97 -9.06
C HIS A 246 16.42 17.21 -7.74
N PHE A 247 15.84 16.02 -7.61
CA PHE A 247 16.07 15.08 -6.50
C PHE A 247 17.06 13.95 -6.88
N GLY A 248 17.78 14.09 -7.99
CA GLY A 248 18.77 13.12 -8.47
C GLY A 248 18.18 11.87 -9.13
N GLY A 249 16.87 11.87 -9.42
CA GLY A 249 16.17 10.79 -10.13
C GLY A 249 16.16 10.98 -11.65
N ASP A 250 15.89 9.89 -12.36
CA ASP A 250 15.70 9.88 -13.81
C ASP A 250 14.22 9.88 -14.19
N PRO A 251 13.65 10.97 -14.72
CA PRO A 251 12.26 10.98 -15.17
C PRO A 251 11.99 10.01 -16.33
N GLY A 252 13.02 9.56 -17.05
CA GLY A 252 12.96 8.50 -18.08
C GLY A 252 13.05 7.08 -17.52
N ASN A 253 13.17 6.89 -16.19
CA ASN A 253 13.28 5.59 -15.57
C ASN A 253 12.44 5.47 -14.29
N VAL A 254 11.13 5.59 -14.44
CA VAL A 254 10.13 5.58 -13.37
C VAL A 254 9.46 4.21 -13.30
N THR A 255 9.44 3.60 -12.13
CA THR A 255 8.70 2.36 -11.82
C THR A 255 7.58 2.69 -10.83
N ILE A 256 6.33 2.46 -11.21
CA ILE A 256 5.20 2.50 -10.27
C ILE A 256 5.07 1.14 -9.59
N PHE A 257 4.88 1.14 -8.27
CA PHE A 257 4.64 -0.09 -7.53
C PHE A 257 3.63 0.15 -6.40
N GLY A 258 2.83 -0.87 -6.11
CA GLY A 258 1.77 -0.74 -5.11
C GLY A 258 1.25 -2.08 -4.67
N GLN A 259 0.68 -2.11 -3.45
CA GLN A 259 0.17 -3.33 -2.84
C GLN A 259 -1.33 -3.24 -2.60
N SER A 260 -2.06 -4.36 -2.71
CA SER A 260 -3.51 -4.40 -2.50
C SER A 260 -4.23 -3.42 -3.44
N GLY A 261 -5.04 -2.52 -2.92
CA GLY A 261 -5.61 -1.42 -3.70
C GLY A 261 -4.55 -0.61 -4.46
N GLY A 262 -3.32 -0.49 -3.94
CA GLY A 262 -2.19 0.13 -4.64
C GLY A 262 -1.77 -0.63 -5.89
N GLY A 263 -1.74 -1.96 -5.83
CA GLY A 263 -1.54 -2.80 -7.02
C GLY A 263 -2.69 -2.66 -8.03
N GLY A 264 -3.92 -2.52 -7.54
CA GLY A 264 -5.08 -2.16 -8.36
C GLY A 264 -4.92 -0.79 -9.04
N LYS A 265 -4.40 0.21 -8.32
CA LYS A 265 -4.06 1.54 -8.88
C LYS A 265 -2.98 1.45 -9.95
N VAL A 266 -1.93 0.62 -9.73
CA VAL A 266 -0.89 0.35 -10.74
C VAL A 266 -1.51 -0.18 -12.02
N THR A 267 -2.33 -1.23 -11.93
CA THR A 267 -2.94 -1.86 -13.11
C THR A 267 -3.97 -0.96 -13.79
N THR A 268 -4.67 -0.11 -13.03
CA THR A 268 -5.57 0.91 -13.58
C THR A 268 -4.78 1.95 -14.38
N LEU A 269 -3.68 2.49 -13.82
CA LEU A 269 -2.81 3.45 -14.53
C LEU A 269 -2.22 2.87 -15.82
N MET A 270 -1.95 1.56 -15.86
CA MET A 270 -1.49 0.89 -17.08
C MET A 270 -2.50 0.96 -18.22
N GLY A 271 -3.80 1.08 -17.93
CA GLY A 271 -4.89 1.22 -18.90
C GLY A 271 -5.39 2.66 -19.14
N MET A 272 -4.81 3.66 -18.46
CA MET A 272 -5.23 5.06 -18.59
C MET A 272 -4.41 5.80 -19.64
N PRO A 273 -5.03 6.36 -20.71
CA PRO A 273 -4.32 7.13 -21.73
C PRO A 273 -3.53 8.32 -21.15
N ALA A 274 -4.09 8.99 -20.13
CA ALA A 274 -3.45 10.13 -19.48
C ALA A 274 -2.18 9.76 -18.68
N ALA A 275 -1.97 8.49 -18.34
CA ALA A 275 -0.79 8.00 -17.63
C ALA A 275 0.31 7.48 -18.58
N LYS A 276 0.01 7.35 -19.88
CA LYS A 276 0.95 6.83 -20.90
C LYS A 276 2.22 7.66 -20.94
N GLY A 277 3.38 6.98 -20.78
CA GLY A 277 4.70 7.62 -20.82
C GLY A 277 5.12 8.32 -19.51
N LEU A 278 4.28 8.32 -18.47
CA LEU A 278 4.66 8.86 -17.17
C LEU A 278 5.39 7.83 -16.29
N PHE A 279 5.35 6.56 -16.66
CA PHE A 279 6.11 5.48 -16.02
C PHE A 279 6.59 4.48 -17.07
N HIS A 280 7.62 3.72 -16.73
CA HIS A 280 8.37 2.86 -17.64
C HIS A 280 8.37 1.39 -17.23
N LYS A 281 7.97 1.11 -15.97
CA LYS A 281 7.82 -0.23 -15.40
C LYS A 281 6.72 -0.22 -14.36
N ALA A 282 6.11 -1.38 -14.12
CA ALA A 282 5.00 -1.53 -13.18
C ALA A 282 5.13 -2.78 -12.32
N VAL A 283 4.82 -2.67 -11.02
CA VAL A 283 4.82 -3.78 -10.06
C VAL A 283 3.52 -3.79 -9.29
N ALA A 284 2.74 -4.88 -9.42
CA ALA A 284 1.50 -5.08 -8.67
C ALA A 284 1.68 -6.18 -7.61
N ILE A 285 1.62 -5.80 -6.35
CA ILE A 285 1.82 -6.65 -5.18
C ILE A 285 0.45 -6.94 -4.58
N SER A 286 -0.02 -8.20 -4.60
CA SER A 286 -1.33 -8.60 -4.05
C SER A 286 -2.48 -7.65 -4.42
N GLY A 287 -2.48 -7.16 -5.67
CA GLY A 287 -3.41 -6.12 -6.13
C GLY A 287 -4.07 -6.44 -7.47
N SER A 288 -3.98 -7.67 -7.93
CA SER A 288 -4.54 -8.13 -9.20
C SER A 288 -6.07 -8.33 -9.10
N LEU A 289 -6.76 -7.25 -8.73
CA LEU A 289 -8.21 -7.20 -8.59
C LEU A 289 -8.80 -6.61 -9.86
N PHE A 290 -9.72 -7.32 -10.51
CA PHE A 290 -10.48 -6.83 -11.66
C PHE A 290 -11.74 -6.08 -11.20
N SER A 291 -11.52 -5.09 -10.32
CA SER A 291 -12.59 -4.34 -9.65
C SER A 291 -12.76 -2.97 -10.29
N PHE A 292 -13.82 -2.82 -11.08
CA PHE A 292 -14.12 -1.59 -11.80
C PHE A 292 -15.61 -1.28 -11.73
N GLY A 293 -15.95 -0.02 -11.46
CA GLY A 293 -17.32 0.45 -11.44
C GLY A 293 -17.96 0.45 -12.83
N THR A 294 -19.27 0.26 -12.83
CA THR A 294 -20.11 0.50 -14.01
C THR A 294 -20.86 1.83 -13.86
N PRO A 295 -21.24 2.51 -14.95
CA PRO A 295 -22.02 3.74 -14.87
C PRO A 295 -23.31 3.59 -14.05
N GLU A 296 -24.01 2.46 -14.17
CA GLU A 296 -25.25 2.17 -13.43
C GLU A 296 -24.99 2.02 -11.95
N GLY A 297 -23.96 1.25 -11.56
CA GLY A 297 -23.57 1.04 -10.17
C GLY A 297 -23.10 2.35 -9.51
N ALA A 298 -22.29 3.12 -10.21
CA ALA A 298 -21.79 4.42 -9.76
C ALA A 298 -22.92 5.43 -9.57
N THR A 299 -23.88 5.51 -10.51
CA THR A 299 -25.07 6.36 -10.41
C THR A 299 -25.97 5.95 -9.23
N LYS A 300 -26.15 4.64 -9.02
CA LYS A 300 -26.91 4.13 -7.87
C LYS A 300 -26.27 4.55 -6.54
N LEU A 301 -24.95 4.42 -6.45
CA LEU A 301 -24.20 4.81 -5.24
C LEU A 301 -24.28 6.34 -5.02
N ALA A 302 -24.12 7.15 -6.08
CA ALA A 302 -24.26 8.60 -6.00
C ALA A 302 -25.63 9.04 -5.51
N ASN A 303 -26.72 8.47 -6.05
CA ASN A 303 -28.07 8.74 -5.58
C ASN A 303 -28.26 8.31 -4.11
N GLY A 304 -27.64 7.20 -3.69
CA GLY A 304 -27.63 6.76 -2.29
C GLY A 304 -26.97 7.80 -1.37
N VAL A 305 -25.80 8.33 -1.76
CA VAL A 305 -25.09 9.39 -0.99
C VAL A 305 -25.95 10.66 -0.88
N LEU A 306 -26.57 11.10 -1.98
CA LEU A 306 -27.46 12.27 -1.97
C LEU A 306 -28.65 12.06 -1.04
N ALA A 307 -29.24 10.87 -1.04
CA ALA A 307 -30.35 10.52 -0.15
C ALA A 307 -29.93 10.54 1.33
N GLU A 308 -28.76 9.99 1.69
CA GLU A 308 -28.24 10.04 3.07
C GLU A 308 -28.00 11.48 3.56
N LEU A 309 -27.68 12.39 2.65
CA LEU A 309 -27.43 13.80 2.94
C LEU A 309 -28.69 14.68 2.85
N GLY A 310 -29.81 14.16 2.35
CA GLY A 310 -31.01 14.93 2.09
C GLY A 310 -30.84 16.00 1.01
N ILE A 311 -29.97 15.72 0.00
CA ILE A 311 -29.67 16.67 -1.08
C ILE A 311 -30.41 16.26 -2.35
N GLY A 312 -31.13 17.19 -2.93
CA GLY A 312 -31.74 17.04 -4.26
C GLY A 312 -30.73 17.19 -5.40
N LYS A 313 -31.06 16.66 -6.57
CA LYS A 313 -30.20 16.74 -7.76
C LYS A 313 -29.90 18.18 -8.20
N ASP A 314 -30.82 19.11 -7.94
CA ASP A 314 -30.67 20.52 -8.27
C ASP A 314 -29.77 21.29 -7.27
N ASP A 315 -29.44 20.64 -6.15
CA ASP A 315 -28.70 21.22 -5.02
C ASP A 315 -27.27 20.69 -4.86
N LEU A 316 -26.68 20.10 -5.89
CA LEU A 316 -25.33 19.50 -5.84
C LEU A 316 -24.24 20.45 -5.32
N GLY A 317 -24.47 21.77 -5.47
CA GLY A 317 -23.57 22.78 -4.90
C GLY A 317 -23.36 22.66 -3.39
N LYS A 318 -24.34 22.10 -2.65
CA LYS A 318 -24.25 21.86 -1.20
C LYS A 318 -23.13 20.85 -0.84
N LEU A 319 -22.82 19.90 -1.74
CA LEU A 319 -21.76 18.91 -1.53
C LEU A 319 -20.38 19.56 -1.31
N HIS A 320 -20.16 20.76 -1.86
CA HIS A 320 -18.90 21.48 -1.75
C HIS A 320 -18.66 22.11 -0.37
N SER A 321 -19.72 22.30 0.43
CA SER A 321 -19.67 22.95 1.75
C SER A 321 -19.87 22.01 2.93
N ILE A 322 -20.28 20.76 2.68
CA ILE A 322 -20.45 19.76 3.75
C ILE A 322 -19.06 19.41 4.35
N PRO A 323 -18.93 19.32 5.69
CA PRO A 323 -17.70 18.82 6.30
C PRO A 323 -17.32 17.46 5.73
N ALA A 324 -16.03 17.25 5.41
CA ALA A 324 -15.56 16.00 4.79
C ALA A 324 -15.92 14.76 5.61
N SER A 325 -15.86 14.84 6.95
CA SER A 325 -16.24 13.74 7.84
C SER A 325 -17.71 13.35 7.71
N GLN A 326 -18.61 14.34 7.58
CA GLN A 326 -20.04 14.10 7.37
C GLN A 326 -20.30 13.48 5.99
N LEU A 327 -19.62 13.99 4.96
CA LEU A 327 -19.72 13.44 3.59
C LEU A 327 -19.27 11.98 3.54
N VAL A 328 -18.12 11.68 4.16
CA VAL A 328 -17.57 10.31 4.23
C VAL A 328 -18.50 9.38 5.02
N ALA A 329 -19.04 9.82 6.15
CA ALA A 329 -19.99 9.03 6.93
C ALA A 329 -21.25 8.68 6.13
N ALA A 330 -21.85 9.66 5.45
CA ALA A 330 -22.99 9.45 4.56
C ALA A 330 -22.67 8.50 3.40
N ALA A 331 -21.47 8.62 2.86
CA ALA A 331 -20.99 7.77 1.76
C ALA A 331 -20.87 6.30 2.16
N PHE A 332 -20.31 6.00 3.34
CA PHE A 332 -20.24 4.62 3.84
C PHE A 332 -21.62 4.08 4.22
N ALA A 333 -22.52 4.91 4.75
CA ALA A 333 -23.90 4.52 5.02
C ALA A 333 -24.66 4.17 3.73
N ALA A 334 -24.48 4.96 2.67
CA ALA A 334 -25.05 4.70 1.35
C ALA A 334 -24.47 3.41 0.75
N GLN A 335 -23.15 3.24 0.80
CA GLN A 335 -22.48 2.03 0.30
C GLN A 335 -23.01 0.77 0.98
N ALA A 336 -23.16 0.78 2.31
CA ALA A 336 -23.67 -0.37 3.05
C ALA A 336 -25.09 -0.79 2.60
N LYS A 337 -25.90 0.17 2.12
CA LYS A 337 -27.28 -0.06 1.66
C LYS A 337 -27.37 -0.48 0.19
N VAL A 338 -26.56 0.14 -0.69
CA VAL A 338 -26.75 0.01 -2.14
C VAL A 338 -25.67 -0.79 -2.86
N ALA A 339 -24.50 -0.91 -2.27
CA ALA A 339 -23.36 -1.62 -2.79
C ALA A 339 -22.54 -2.25 -1.64
N PRO A 340 -23.14 -3.15 -0.83
CA PRO A 340 -22.46 -3.75 0.30
C PRO A 340 -21.21 -4.51 -0.17
N PHE A 341 -20.13 -4.34 0.59
CA PHE A 341 -18.93 -5.11 0.34
C PHE A 341 -19.21 -6.61 0.51
N ALA A 342 -18.85 -7.38 -0.49
CA ALA A 342 -18.94 -8.83 -0.45
C ALA A 342 -17.67 -9.45 -1.01
N PHE A 343 -17.09 -10.39 -0.28
CA PHE A 343 -16.05 -11.24 -0.86
C PHE A 343 -16.67 -12.07 -1.99
N PRO A 344 -16.03 -12.12 -3.17
CA PRO A 344 -16.54 -12.93 -4.28
C PRO A 344 -16.53 -14.40 -3.88
N LYS A 345 -17.40 -15.18 -4.53
CA LYS A 345 -17.31 -16.64 -4.47
C LYS A 345 -15.91 -17.06 -4.90
N LEU A 346 -15.39 -18.17 -4.34
CA LEU A 346 -14.16 -18.77 -4.84
C LEU A 346 -14.34 -19.04 -6.35
N GLY A 347 -13.32 -18.67 -7.12
CA GLY A 347 -13.39 -18.77 -8.58
C GLY A 347 -13.75 -17.46 -9.30
N GLY A 348 -14.23 -16.42 -8.60
CA GLY A 348 -14.43 -15.10 -9.17
C GLY A 348 -13.12 -14.35 -9.41
N THR A 349 -13.14 -13.39 -10.33
CA THR A 349 -11.98 -12.53 -10.65
C THR A 349 -12.20 -11.07 -10.26
N SER A 350 -13.41 -10.71 -9.84
CA SER A 350 -13.76 -9.33 -9.46
C SER A 350 -14.23 -9.25 -8.01
N LEU A 351 -13.94 -8.12 -7.40
CA LEU A 351 -14.36 -7.76 -6.05
C LEU A 351 -15.13 -6.45 -6.13
N GLU A 352 -16.35 -6.42 -5.64
CA GLU A 352 -17.10 -5.16 -5.56
C GLU A 352 -16.67 -4.40 -4.31
N LEU A 353 -15.91 -3.32 -4.51
CA LEU A 353 -15.38 -2.50 -3.42
C LEU A 353 -16.29 -1.33 -3.05
N GLY A 354 -17.34 -1.08 -3.82
CA GLY A 354 -18.19 0.10 -3.71
C GLY A 354 -17.51 1.35 -4.27
N TRP A 355 -16.38 1.75 -3.68
CA TRP A 355 -15.52 2.82 -4.20
C TRP A 355 -14.43 2.21 -5.06
N GLN A 356 -14.40 2.54 -6.36
CA GLN A 356 -13.48 1.95 -7.33
C GLN A 356 -13.46 2.80 -8.62
N PRO A 357 -12.40 2.69 -9.44
CA PRO A 357 -12.34 3.39 -10.72
C PRO A 357 -13.52 2.99 -11.62
N LEU A 358 -14.08 3.98 -12.29
CA LEU A 358 -15.21 3.83 -13.21
C LEU A 358 -14.70 3.64 -14.64
N VAL A 359 -15.17 2.60 -15.32
CA VAL A 359 -15.00 2.47 -16.77
C VAL A 359 -15.98 3.43 -17.45
N ASP A 360 -15.50 4.64 -17.76
CA ASP A 360 -16.30 5.76 -18.28
C ASP A 360 -16.12 6.01 -19.79
N GLY A 361 -15.27 5.20 -20.45
CA GLY A 361 -14.95 5.34 -21.87
C GLY A 361 -14.00 6.49 -22.20
N LYS A 362 -13.57 7.30 -21.23
CA LYS A 362 -12.73 8.50 -21.40
C LYS A 362 -11.46 8.45 -20.54
N VAL A 363 -11.62 8.56 -19.22
CA VAL A 363 -10.50 8.50 -18.26
C VAL A 363 -9.98 7.08 -18.15
N LEU A 364 -10.88 6.12 -18.06
CA LEU A 364 -10.61 4.69 -18.13
C LEU A 364 -11.46 4.08 -19.26
N PRO A 365 -10.90 3.94 -20.48
CA PRO A 365 -11.68 3.51 -21.64
C PRO A 365 -12.22 2.09 -21.56
N THR A 366 -11.45 1.17 -20.99
CA THR A 366 -11.78 -0.25 -20.88
C THR A 366 -11.32 -0.79 -19.52
N ARG A 367 -11.74 -2.00 -19.16
CA ARG A 367 -11.23 -2.71 -17.99
C ARG A 367 -9.79 -3.16 -18.25
N PRO A 368 -8.77 -2.63 -17.53
CA PRO A 368 -7.41 -3.11 -17.70
C PRO A 368 -7.28 -4.61 -17.42
N PHE A 369 -6.55 -5.30 -18.28
CA PHE A 369 -6.38 -6.76 -18.24
C PHE A 369 -7.69 -7.56 -18.36
N ASP A 370 -8.76 -7.01 -18.92
CA ASP A 370 -10.00 -7.74 -19.15
C ASP A 370 -10.68 -7.30 -20.46
N PRO A 371 -10.68 -8.15 -21.52
CA PRO A 371 -10.07 -9.49 -21.59
C PRO A 371 -8.55 -9.48 -21.78
N ASP A 372 -7.96 -8.41 -22.30
CA ASP A 372 -6.56 -8.32 -22.73
C ASP A 372 -5.73 -7.32 -21.89
N ALA A 373 -4.41 -7.46 -21.94
CA ALA A 373 -3.52 -6.46 -21.35
C ALA A 373 -3.66 -5.11 -22.09
N PRO A 374 -3.61 -3.96 -21.35
CA PRO A 374 -3.83 -2.66 -21.95
C PRO A 374 -2.79 -2.30 -23.03
N ALA A 375 -3.26 -1.84 -24.17
CA ALA A 375 -2.39 -1.43 -25.29
C ALA A 375 -1.47 -0.23 -24.93
N GLU A 376 -1.94 0.67 -24.06
CA GLU A 376 -1.21 1.85 -23.58
C GLU A 376 0.10 1.48 -22.92
N SER A 377 0.19 0.31 -22.29
CA SER A 377 1.34 -0.19 -21.56
C SER A 377 2.02 -1.40 -22.20
N ALA A 378 1.85 -1.61 -23.52
CA ALA A 378 2.44 -2.76 -24.21
C ALA A 378 3.96 -2.87 -24.01
N ASN A 379 4.66 -1.74 -24.01
CA ASN A 379 6.12 -1.65 -23.83
C ASN A 379 6.57 -1.46 -22.36
N VAL A 380 5.66 -1.61 -21.39
CA VAL A 380 5.96 -1.51 -19.96
C VAL A 380 6.19 -2.91 -19.38
N PRO A 381 7.41 -3.27 -18.93
CA PRO A 381 7.65 -4.47 -18.17
C PRO A 381 6.77 -4.54 -16.93
N PHE A 382 6.26 -5.72 -16.61
CA PHE A 382 5.32 -5.93 -15.53
C PHE A 382 5.77 -7.04 -14.57
N LEU A 383 5.86 -6.73 -13.28
CA LEU A 383 6.08 -7.69 -12.22
C LEU A 383 4.82 -7.79 -11.38
N VAL A 384 4.31 -8.98 -11.17
CA VAL A 384 3.04 -9.21 -10.48
C VAL A 384 3.13 -10.43 -9.56
N GLY A 385 2.41 -10.42 -8.47
CA GLY A 385 2.31 -11.57 -7.58
C GLY A 385 1.51 -11.28 -6.33
N ASN A 386 1.51 -12.23 -5.43
CA ASN A 386 0.69 -12.21 -4.22
C ASN A 386 1.29 -13.09 -3.12
N THR A 387 0.72 -13.03 -1.90
CA THR A 387 1.09 -13.91 -0.81
C THR A 387 0.34 -15.24 -0.87
N PHE A 388 0.88 -16.30 -0.24
CA PHE A 388 0.23 -17.62 -0.24
C PHE A 388 -1.14 -17.61 0.44
N HIS A 389 -1.27 -16.87 1.54
CA HIS A 389 -2.42 -16.99 2.43
C HIS A 389 -3.22 -15.68 2.58
N GLU A 390 -2.95 -14.66 1.80
CA GLU A 390 -3.61 -13.33 1.78
C GLU A 390 -4.37 -12.98 3.09
N PHE A 391 -5.66 -13.28 3.20
CA PHE A 391 -6.44 -13.15 4.43
C PHE A 391 -6.33 -14.42 5.25
N SER A 392 -5.24 -14.53 6.02
CA SER A 392 -4.92 -15.73 6.79
C SER A 392 -6.02 -16.09 7.81
N PRO A 393 -6.46 -17.36 7.82
CA PRO A 393 -7.43 -17.83 8.82
C PRO A 393 -6.86 -17.89 10.25
N GLY A 394 -5.55 -17.68 10.40
CA GLY A 394 -4.87 -17.75 11.70
C GLY A 394 -4.76 -16.43 12.44
N ILE A 395 -5.11 -15.29 11.83
CA ILE A 395 -5.16 -14.00 12.50
C ILE A 395 -6.49 -13.88 13.27
N ASN A 396 -6.43 -13.45 14.54
CA ASN A 396 -7.57 -13.40 15.46
C ASN A 396 -8.28 -14.75 15.70
N ASN A 397 -7.58 -15.83 15.42
CA ASN A 397 -8.06 -17.18 15.67
C ASN A 397 -6.95 -18.02 16.31
N PRO A 398 -6.81 -17.99 17.65
CA PRO A 398 -5.74 -18.68 18.36
C PRO A 398 -5.81 -20.21 18.21
N THR A 399 -6.96 -20.76 17.83
CA THR A 399 -7.17 -22.20 17.64
C THR A 399 -7.12 -22.66 16.18
N ALA A 400 -6.82 -21.77 15.22
CA ALA A 400 -6.79 -22.12 13.79
C ALA A 400 -5.89 -23.31 13.48
N HIS A 401 -4.75 -23.42 14.18
CA HIS A 401 -3.78 -24.50 14.00
C HIS A 401 -4.29 -25.89 14.47
N LEU A 402 -5.39 -25.93 15.22
CA LEU A 402 -6.06 -27.16 15.68
C LEU A 402 -7.06 -27.71 14.65
N MET A 403 -7.28 -27.01 13.54
CA MET A 403 -8.16 -27.49 12.48
C MET A 403 -7.72 -28.85 11.97
N ASP A 404 -8.62 -29.81 11.94
CA ASP A 404 -8.43 -31.10 11.30
C ASP A 404 -8.95 -31.12 9.85
N TRP A 405 -8.77 -32.24 9.15
CA TRP A 405 -9.17 -32.40 7.76
C TRP A 405 -10.69 -32.32 7.55
N ALA A 406 -11.48 -32.84 8.49
CA ALA A 406 -12.94 -32.79 8.43
C ALA A 406 -13.46 -31.36 8.58
N ALA A 407 -12.86 -30.58 9.49
CA ALA A 407 -13.16 -29.15 9.67
C ALA A 407 -12.80 -28.33 8.43
N LEU A 408 -11.66 -28.62 7.77
CA LEU A 408 -11.28 -28.00 6.51
C LEU A 408 -12.31 -28.27 5.40
N GLU A 409 -12.68 -29.55 5.24
CA GLU A 409 -13.68 -29.95 4.25
C GLU A 409 -15.01 -29.23 4.47
N LYS A 410 -15.50 -29.22 5.71
CA LYS A 410 -16.70 -28.49 6.13
C LYS A 410 -16.62 -26.99 5.84
N ALA A 411 -15.44 -26.36 6.03
CA ALA A 411 -15.24 -24.92 5.78
C ALA A 411 -15.26 -24.58 4.28
N LEU A 412 -14.74 -25.45 3.43
CA LEU A 412 -14.64 -25.22 1.99
C LEU A 412 -15.90 -25.67 1.21
N GLN A 413 -16.65 -26.65 1.73
CA GLN A 413 -17.83 -27.25 1.07
C GLN A 413 -18.87 -26.20 0.60
N PRO A 414 -19.24 -25.15 1.38
CA PRO A 414 -20.22 -24.16 0.91
C PRO A 414 -19.76 -23.32 -0.29
N ARG A 415 -18.45 -23.27 -0.53
CA ARG A 415 -17.82 -22.44 -1.56
C ARG A 415 -17.41 -23.24 -2.79
N LEU A 416 -17.09 -24.52 -2.64
CA LEU A 416 -16.53 -25.38 -3.67
C LEU A 416 -17.45 -26.54 -4.07
N GLY A 417 -18.48 -26.86 -3.28
CA GLY A 417 -19.39 -27.96 -3.57
C GLY A 417 -18.65 -29.27 -3.83
N ALA A 418 -18.93 -29.91 -4.93
CA ALA A 418 -18.29 -31.18 -5.34
C ALA A 418 -16.77 -31.06 -5.58
N GLN A 419 -16.23 -29.87 -5.76
CA GLN A 419 -14.80 -29.65 -5.98
C GLN A 419 -13.99 -29.61 -4.64
N THR A 420 -14.62 -29.68 -3.48
CA THR A 420 -13.95 -29.54 -2.18
C THR A 420 -12.83 -30.57 -1.99
N ALA A 421 -13.14 -31.85 -2.07
CA ALA A 421 -12.15 -32.93 -1.90
C ALA A 421 -11.07 -32.91 -3.01
N PRO A 422 -11.40 -32.73 -4.30
CA PRO A 422 -10.40 -32.55 -5.36
C PRO A 422 -9.43 -31.39 -5.11
N VAL A 423 -9.91 -30.21 -4.71
CA VAL A 423 -9.07 -29.03 -4.45
C VAL A 423 -8.12 -29.30 -3.27
N ILE A 424 -8.62 -29.89 -2.18
CA ILE A 424 -7.79 -30.27 -1.03
C ILE A 424 -6.69 -31.25 -1.49
N ALA A 425 -7.04 -32.25 -2.29
CA ALA A 425 -6.09 -33.25 -2.79
C ALA A 425 -4.98 -32.60 -3.65
N GLU A 426 -5.33 -31.65 -4.52
CA GLU A 426 -4.34 -30.94 -5.35
C GLU A 426 -3.40 -30.09 -4.49
N TYR A 427 -3.92 -29.29 -3.54
CA TYR A 427 -3.04 -28.53 -2.64
C TYR A 427 -2.11 -29.43 -1.82
N ARG A 428 -2.56 -30.60 -1.39
CA ARG A 428 -1.71 -31.58 -0.68
C ARG A 428 -0.60 -32.16 -1.56
N LYS A 429 -0.80 -32.27 -2.89
CA LYS A 429 0.28 -32.66 -3.82
C LYS A 429 1.34 -31.57 -3.93
N VAL A 430 0.92 -30.30 -4.03
CA VAL A 430 1.82 -29.14 -4.17
C VAL A 430 2.55 -28.84 -2.86
N PHE A 431 1.84 -28.99 -1.72
CA PHE A 431 2.30 -28.67 -0.38
C PHE A 431 2.07 -29.89 0.57
N PRO A 432 2.87 -30.96 0.47
CA PRO A 432 2.61 -32.23 1.18
C PRO A 432 2.64 -32.11 2.71
N ASN A 433 3.34 -31.10 3.23
CA ASN A 433 3.46 -30.84 4.67
C ASN A 433 2.49 -29.76 5.19
N ALA A 434 1.62 -29.21 4.32
CA ALA A 434 0.69 -28.18 4.73
C ALA A 434 -0.37 -28.72 5.70
N LYS A 435 -0.64 -27.97 6.75
CA LYS A 435 -1.71 -28.25 7.70
C LYS A 435 -3.08 -27.85 7.12
N PRO A 436 -4.19 -28.40 7.64
CA PRO A 436 -5.52 -28.06 7.12
C PRO A 436 -5.81 -26.56 7.06
N PHE A 437 -5.51 -25.79 8.10
CA PHE A 437 -5.75 -24.34 8.12
C PHE A 437 -4.87 -23.56 7.11
N GLU A 438 -3.69 -24.08 6.76
CA GLU A 438 -2.84 -23.51 5.72
C GLU A 438 -3.48 -23.70 4.33
N ILE A 439 -4.06 -24.87 4.07
CA ILE A 439 -4.80 -25.14 2.83
C ILE A 439 -6.06 -24.26 2.75
N LEU A 440 -6.73 -24.02 3.90
CA LEU A 440 -7.84 -23.05 3.94
C LEU A 440 -7.39 -21.66 3.51
N GLY A 441 -6.22 -21.21 3.98
CA GLY A 441 -5.62 -19.93 3.60
C GLY A 441 -5.24 -19.86 2.11
N LEU A 442 -4.61 -20.93 1.57
CA LEU A 442 -4.29 -21.04 0.13
C LEU A 442 -5.54 -20.95 -0.74
N ALA A 443 -6.59 -21.70 -0.42
CA ALA A 443 -7.87 -21.65 -1.13
C ALA A 443 -8.55 -20.27 -0.97
N GLY A 444 -8.44 -19.64 0.20
CA GLY A 444 -8.95 -18.30 0.49
C GLY A 444 -8.25 -17.20 -0.33
N ALA A 445 -6.99 -17.40 -0.68
CA ALA A 445 -6.19 -16.46 -1.49
C ALA A 445 -6.46 -16.55 -3.01
N ASP A 446 -7.32 -17.45 -3.47
CA ASP A 446 -7.54 -17.74 -4.90
C ASP A 446 -7.84 -16.50 -5.75
N LEU A 447 -8.63 -15.54 -5.24
CA LEU A 447 -8.95 -14.31 -5.98
C LEU A 447 -7.68 -13.57 -6.41
N PHE A 448 -6.76 -13.33 -5.48
CA PHE A 448 -5.49 -12.63 -5.73
C PHE A 448 -4.56 -13.47 -6.59
N ARG A 449 -4.45 -14.75 -6.26
CA ARG A 449 -3.60 -15.70 -6.98
C ARG A 449 -4.03 -15.84 -8.44
N ARG A 450 -5.31 -16.07 -8.69
CA ARG A 450 -5.85 -16.17 -10.04
C ARG A 450 -5.70 -14.86 -10.80
N GLY A 451 -6.00 -13.73 -10.15
CA GLY A 451 -5.81 -12.41 -10.73
C GLY A 451 -4.37 -12.17 -11.17
N ALA A 452 -3.39 -12.50 -10.33
CA ALA A 452 -1.97 -12.33 -10.65
C ALA A 452 -1.54 -13.21 -11.84
N VAL A 453 -1.97 -14.46 -11.87
CA VAL A 453 -1.68 -15.37 -12.99
C VAL A 453 -2.30 -14.85 -14.29
N LEU A 454 -3.59 -14.46 -14.28
CA LEU A 454 -4.27 -13.91 -15.47
C LEU A 454 -3.59 -12.65 -16.00
N GLN A 455 -3.16 -11.76 -15.11
CA GLN A 455 -2.45 -10.55 -15.54
C GLN A 455 -1.10 -10.88 -16.17
N ALA A 456 -0.34 -11.83 -15.61
CA ALA A 456 0.91 -12.30 -16.20
C ALA A 456 0.69 -12.98 -17.56
N GLU A 457 -0.33 -13.82 -17.68
CA GLU A 457 -0.72 -14.50 -18.94
C GLU A 457 -1.09 -13.50 -20.02
N ARG A 458 -2.00 -12.55 -19.72
CA ARG A 458 -2.47 -11.54 -20.67
C ARG A 458 -1.35 -10.60 -21.08
N LYS A 459 -0.48 -10.20 -20.13
CA LYS A 459 0.71 -9.39 -20.45
C LYS A 459 1.69 -10.13 -21.34
N ALA A 460 1.96 -11.40 -21.08
CA ALA A 460 2.82 -12.23 -21.92
C ALA A 460 2.21 -12.45 -23.32
N ALA A 461 0.90 -12.72 -23.41
CA ALA A 461 0.19 -12.90 -24.67
C ALA A 461 0.19 -11.64 -25.55
N GLN A 462 0.30 -10.45 -24.96
CA GLN A 462 0.41 -9.17 -25.67
C GLN A 462 1.66 -9.09 -26.55
N GLY A 463 2.73 -9.85 -26.26
CA GLY A 463 3.94 -9.94 -27.09
C GLY A 463 4.86 -8.71 -27.03
N GLY A 464 4.60 -7.77 -26.12
CA GLY A 464 5.44 -6.59 -25.89
C GLY A 464 6.51 -6.79 -24.81
N ALA A 465 6.59 -5.88 -23.85
CA ALA A 465 7.53 -5.99 -22.73
C ALA A 465 7.21 -7.19 -21.81
N PRO A 466 8.24 -7.80 -21.15
CA PRO A 466 8.07 -9.03 -20.38
C PRO A 466 7.19 -8.87 -19.14
N ALA A 467 6.57 -9.98 -18.73
CA ALA A 467 5.94 -10.15 -17.42
C ALA A 467 6.76 -11.10 -16.54
N TYR A 468 6.72 -10.87 -15.23
CA TYR A 468 7.33 -11.73 -14.22
C TYR A 468 6.30 -12.00 -13.14
N LEU A 469 6.19 -13.26 -12.70
CA LEU A 469 5.21 -13.70 -11.71
C LEU A 469 5.92 -14.24 -10.47
N TYR A 470 5.53 -13.74 -9.28
CA TYR A 470 6.02 -14.26 -8.00
C TYR A 470 4.88 -14.79 -7.13
N TRP A 471 5.24 -15.59 -6.12
CA TRP A 471 4.35 -16.05 -5.07
C TRP A 471 5.12 -16.12 -3.75
N PHE A 472 4.67 -15.34 -2.77
CA PHE A 472 5.36 -15.17 -1.48
C PHE A 472 4.82 -16.15 -0.45
N GLY A 473 5.69 -17.05 0.05
CA GLY A 473 5.32 -18.14 0.95
C GLY A 473 5.94 -18.09 2.34
N TRP A 474 6.88 -17.16 2.59
CA TRP A 474 7.57 -17.08 3.88
C TRP A 474 6.59 -16.79 5.02
N LYS A 475 6.56 -17.70 6.03
CA LYS A 475 5.65 -17.63 7.17
C LYS A 475 6.32 -16.88 8.33
N THR A 476 5.61 -15.90 8.90
CA THR A 476 6.11 -15.23 10.11
C THR A 476 6.17 -16.19 11.29
N PRO A 477 7.20 -16.11 12.16
CA PRO A 477 7.23 -16.85 13.42
C PRO A 477 6.35 -16.21 14.52
N VAL A 478 5.85 -15.00 14.28
CA VAL A 478 5.07 -14.24 15.25
C VAL A 478 3.70 -14.87 15.46
N LEU A 479 3.13 -14.75 16.66
CA LEU A 479 1.85 -15.38 17.04
C LEU A 479 1.84 -16.89 16.75
N ASP A 480 2.93 -17.59 17.15
CA ASP A 480 3.14 -19.01 16.93
C ASP A 480 3.03 -19.47 15.47
N GLY A 481 3.36 -18.57 14.52
CA GLY A 481 3.30 -18.82 13.09
C GLY A 481 1.90 -18.86 12.49
N ARG A 482 0.86 -18.60 13.26
CA ARG A 482 -0.56 -18.65 12.81
C ARG A 482 -0.90 -17.67 11.70
N PRO A 483 -0.32 -16.44 11.65
CA PRO A 483 -0.59 -15.53 10.54
C PRO A 483 -0.13 -16.06 9.19
N LEU A 484 0.78 -17.03 9.13
CA LEU A 484 1.32 -17.60 7.90
C LEU A 484 2.00 -16.52 7.02
N ALA A 485 1.91 -16.65 5.69
CA ALA A 485 2.30 -15.63 4.70
C ALA A 485 1.07 -14.77 4.35
N TYR A 486 0.74 -13.82 5.22
CA TYR A 486 -0.51 -13.05 5.17
C TYR A 486 -0.40 -11.79 4.29
N HIS A 487 -1.53 -11.15 4.02
CA HIS A 487 -1.64 -9.92 3.23
C HIS A 487 -0.74 -8.80 3.76
N CYS A 488 -0.04 -8.07 2.90
CA CYS A 488 0.91 -7.00 3.23
C CYS A 488 2.24 -7.44 3.90
N GLN A 489 2.43 -8.71 4.25
CA GLN A 489 3.63 -9.15 4.95
C GLN A 489 4.91 -8.98 4.10
N ASP A 490 4.81 -9.23 2.80
CA ASP A 490 5.91 -9.10 1.85
C ASP A 490 6.41 -7.66 1.66
N LEU A 491 5.65 -6.66 2.12
CA LEU A 491 6.06 -5.25 2.07
C LEU A 491 7.34 -4.97 2.83
N ALA A 492 7.51 -5.58 4.01
CA ALA A 492 8.74 -5.45 4.79
C ALA A 492 9.97 -5.93 4.00
N MET A 493 9.79 -6.94 3.13
CA MET A 493 10.83 -7.49 2.26
C MET A 493 11.07 -6.62 1.03
N TRP A 494 10.02 -6.17 0.36
CA TRP A 494 10.14 -5.29 -0.82
C TRP A 494 10.81 -3.95 -0.50
N PHE A 495 10.53 -3.37 0.68
CA PHE A 495 11.13 -2.13 1.15
C PHE A 495 12.45 -2.33 1.93
N ASP A 496 12.88 -3.58 2.17
CA ASP A 496 14.04 -3.93 3.02
C ASP A 496 13.93 -3.36 4.45
N ASN A 497 12.74 -3.22 4.99
CA ASN A 497 12.45 -2.55 6.26
C ASN A 497 12.05 -3.51 7.39
N ILE A 498 12.80 -4.60 7.55
CA ILE A 498 12.52 -5.62 8.59
C ILE A 498 12.57 -5.02 10.01
N ASP A 499 13.45 -4.05 10.26
CA ASP A 499 13.57 -3.40 11.56
C ASP A 499 12.32 -2.58 11.92
N LEU A 500 11.68 -1.96 10.92
CA LEU A 500 10.43 -1.21 11.08
C LEU A 500 9.20 -2.11 11.15
N ALA A 501 9.34 -3.40 10.82
CA ALA A 501 8.29 -4.41 10.78
C ALA A 501 8.59 -5.61 11.70
N ALA A 502 9.31 -5.41 12.79
CA ALA A 502 9.69 -6.51 13.70
C ALA A 502 8.47 -7.24 14.29
N GLN A 503 7.35 -6.55 14.53
CA GLN A 503 6.10 -7.15 14.99
C GLN A 503 5.44 -8.05 13.95
N ALA A 504 5.70 -7.78 12.67
CA ALA A 504 5.17 -8.57 11.56
C ALA A 504 6.08 -9.74 11.19
N THR A 505 7.39 -9.59 11.40
CA THR A 505 8.43 -10.51 10.87
C THR A 505 9.22 -11.22 11.97
N GLY A 506 9.01 -10.87 13.25
CA GLY A 506 9.84 -11.31 14.35
C GLY A 506 11.27 -10.74 14.32
N GLY A 507 11.63 -9.90 13.34
CA GLY A 507 12.99 -9.36 13.17
C GLY A 507 14.06 -10.44 12.94
N VAL A 508 13.65 -11.67 12.56
CA VAL A 508 14.54 -12.84 12.47
C VAL A 508 15.52 -12.75 11.30
N PRO A 509 16.68 -13.46 11.37
CA PRO A 509 17.68 -13.45 10.31
C PRO A 509 17.16 -13.92 8.95
N SER A 510 16.25 -14.91 8.89
CA SER A 510 15.66 -15.39 7.63
C SER A 510 14.84 -14.31 6.92
N ALA A 511 14.08 -13.49 7.66
CA ALA A 511 13.35 -12.35 7.11
C ALA A 511 14.31 -11.32 6.48
N ARG A 512 15.43 -11.01 7.14
CA ARG A 512 16.44 -10.08 6.60
C ARG A 512 17.11 -10.63 5.34
N ALA A 513 17.45 -11.92 5.34
CA ALA A 513 18.04 -12.57 4.17
C ALA A 513 17.07 -12.57 2.98
N LEU A 514 15.77 -12.78 3.22
CA LEU A 514 14.76 -12.74 2.18
C LEU A 514 14.52 -11.30 1.70
N ALA A 515 14.50 -10.32 2.61
CA ALA A 515 14.35 -8.91 2.28
C ALA A 515 15.46 -8.43 1.33
N SER A 516 16.71 -8.79 1.58
CA SER A 516 17.84 -8.48 0.68
C SER A 516 17.65 -9.05 -0.74
N LYS A 517 17.06 -10.24 -0.86
CA LYS A 517 16.76 -10.87 -2.15
C LYS A 517 15.61 -10.17 -2.87
N MET A 518 14.52 -9.88 -2.17
CA MET A 518 13.32 -9.28 -2.76
C MET A 518 13.54 -7.82 -3.12
N SER A 519 14.13 -7.01 -2.23
CA SER A 519 14.47 -5.62 -2.53
C SER A 519 15.50 -5.53 -3.68
N GLY A 520 16.48 -6.44 -3.70
CA GLY A 520 17.41 -6.59 -4.81
C GLY A 520 16.71 -6.85 -6.15
N ALA A 521 15.68 -7.72 -6.16
CA ALA A 521 14.89 -8.02 -7.36
C ALA A 521 14.04 -6.80 -7.79
N LEU A 522 13.43 -6.07 -6.85
CA LEU A 522 12.70 -4.84 -7.14
C LEU A 522 13.60 -3.79 -7.78
N VAL A 523 14.79 -3.60 -7.22
CA VAL A 523 15.75 -2.59 -7.72
C VAL A 523 16.36 -3.01 -9.07
N ALA A 524 16.69 -4.28 -9.27
CA ALA A 524 17.11 -4.79 -10.57
C ALA A 524 16.05 -4.56 -11.64
N PHE A 525 14.78 -4.85 -11.30
CA PHE A 525 13.64 -4.58 -12.16
C PHE A 525 13.46 -3.08 -12.43
N ALA A 526 13.57 -2.23 -11.43
CA ALA A 526 13.48 -0.77 -11.59
C ALA A 526 14.59 -0.22 -12.51
N ARG A 527 15.78 -0.81 -12.48
CA ARG A 527 16.89 -0.39 -13.36
C ARG A 527 16.71 -0.83 -14.79
N THR A 528 16.28 -2.07 -15.01
CA THR A 528 16.40 -2.73 -16.33
C THR A 528 15.11 -3.29 -16.90
N GLY A 529 14.03 -3.39 -16.12
CA GLY A 529 12.81 -4.14 -16.46
C GLY A 529 12.95 -5.66 -16.26
N ASN A 530 14.08 -6.12 -15.68
CA ASN A 530 14.37 -7.52 -15.42
C ASN A 530 14.73 -7.68 -13.92
N PRO A 531 14.04 -8.52 -13.14
CA PRO A 531 14.25 -8.66 -11.70
C PRO A 531 15.47 -9.52 -11.33
N ASN A 532 16.16 -10.11 -12.32
CA ASN A 532 17.28 -11.00 -12.06
C ASN A 532 18.50 -10.28 -11.48
N HIS A 533 19.07 -10.86 -10.44
CA HIS A 533 20.34 -10.47 -9.83
C HIS A 533 21.03 -11.70 -9.20
N SER A 534 22.27 -11.56 -8.78
CA SER A 534 23.09 -12.69 -8.28
C SER A 534 22.57 -13.34 -7.00
N GLY A 535 21.67 -12.68 -6.26
CA GLY A 535 21.12 -13.17 -4.98
C GLY A 535 19.95 -14.14 -5.11
N ILE A 536 19.39 -14.35 -6.33
CA ILE A 536 18.23 -15.21 -6.57
C ILE A 536 18.51 -16.20 -7.71
N PRO A 537 17.78 -17.33 -7.79
CA PRO A 537 17.79 -18.21 -8.98
C PRO A 537 17.37 -17.44 -10.23
N LYS A 538 17.82 -17.92 -11.41
CA LYS A 538 17.39 -17.33 -12.69
C LYS A 538 15.88 -17.35 -12.80
N TRP A 539 15.28 -16.17 -12.90
CA TRP A 539 13.84 -15.94 -13.02
C TRP A 539 13.48 -15.69 -14.48
N PRO A 540 12.94 -16.66 -15.20
CA PRO A 540 12.49 -16.47 -16.57
C PRO A 540 11.30 -15.51 -16.64
N ALA A 541 11.20 -14.75 -17.73
CA ALA A 541 9.96 -14.06 -18.04
C ALA A 541 8.82 -15.06 -18.21
N TYR A 542 7.63 -14.68 -17.76
CA TYR A 542 6.44 -15.53 -17.86
C TYR A 542 6.02 -15.69 -19.32
N SER A 543 5.68 -16.90 -19.71
CA SER A 543 5.04 -17.21 -21.00
C SER A 543 4.18 -18.46 -20.86
N ALA A 544 3.31 -18.73 -21.85
CA ALA A 544 2.51 -19.96 -21.87
C ALA A 544 3.38 -21.22 -21.88
N ALA A 545 4.54 -21.16 -22.56
CA ALA A 545 5.51 -22.27 -22.62
C ALA A 545 6.37 -22.37 -21.35
N THR A 546 6.58 -21.27 -20.65
CA THR A 546 7.39 -21.18 -19.44
C THR A 546 6.62 -20.37 -18.38
N PRO A 547 5.61 -20.98 -17.72
CA PRO A 547 4.78 -20.31 -16.74
C PRO A 547 5.50 -20.22 -15.38
N ALA A 548 6.64 -19.54 -15.39
CA ALA A 548 7.58 -19.45 -14.29
C ALA A 548 7.02 -18.59 -13.15
N ASN A 549 7.03 -19.14 -11.94
CA ASN A 549 6.73 -18.45 -10.71
C ASN A 549 7.97 -18.40 -9.82
N MET A 550 8.45 -17.23 -9.44
CA MET A 550 9.45 -17.09 -8.40
C MET A 550 8.77 -17.28 -7.05
N ILE A 551 9.12 -18.30 -6.32
CA ILE A 551 8.65 -18.56 -4.97
C ILE A 551 9.62 -17.89 -4.00
N PHE A 552 9.13 -16.91 -3.25
CA PHE A 552 9.87 -16.26 -2.17
C PHE A 552 9.44 -16.86 -0.83
N ASP A 553 10.22 -17.80 -0.34
CA ASP A 553 10.02 -18.53 0.91
C ASP A 553 11.39 -18.74 1.59
N GLU A 554 11.47 -19.56 2.65
CA GLU A 554 12.74 -19.97 3.27
C GLU A 554 13.76 -20.42 2.19
N LYS A 555 13.30 -21.19 1.21
CA LYS A 555 14.01 -21.49 -0.02
C LYS A 555 13.44 -20.68 -1.18
N VAL A 556 14.27 -19.80 -1.75
CA VAL A 556 13.90 -19.08 -2.98
C VAL A 556 14.14 -19.99 -4.18
N GLU A 557 13.10 -20.26 -4.96
CA GLU A 557 13.17 -21.14 -6.14
C GLU A 557 12.15 -20.75 -7.22
N VAL A 558 12.36 -21.23 -8.45
CA VAL A 558 11.39 -21.09 -9.54
C VAL A 558 10.59 -22.38 -9.67
N ARG A 559 9.26 -22.27 -9.70
CA ARG A 559 8.32 -23.37 -10.00
C ARG A 559 7.47 -23.03 -11.21
N MET A 560 7.16 -24.03 -12.02
CA MET A 560 6.35 -23.88 -13.24
C MET A 560 4.89 -24.12 -12.88
N ASP A 561 4.12 -23.03 -12.70
CA ASP A 561 2.67 -23.02 -12.44
C ASP A 561 2.20 -24.10 -11.44
N PRO A 562 2.71 -24.07 -10.21
CA PRO A 562 2.61 -25.21 -9.29
C PRO A 562 1.18 -25.55 -8.84
N ASP A 563 0.28 -24.58 -8.83
CA ASP A 563 -1.11 -24.68 -8.35
C ASP A 563 -2.17 -24.66 -9.48
N ARG A 564 -1.76 -24.89 -10.74
CA ARG A 564 -2.64 -24.82 -11.92
C ARG A 564 -3.91 -25.61 -11.76
N GLU A 565 -3.80 -26.87 -11.34
CA GLU A 565 -4.96 -27.76 -11.25
C GLU A 565 -5.90 -27.36 -10.12
N ALA A 566 -5.38 -26.95 -8.96
CA ALA A 566 -6.19 -26.43 -7.86
C ALA A 566 -7.01 -25.21 -8.32
N ARG A 567 -6.38 -24.23 -9.00
CA ARG A 567 -7.07 -23.05 -9.54
C ARG A 567 -8.13 -23.41 -10.58
N ARG A 568 -7.85 -24.39 -11.45
CA ARG A 568 -8.82 -24.88 -12.46
C ARG A 568 -10.06 -25.48 -11.78
N LEU A 569 -9.87 -26.30 -10.75
CA LEU A 569 -10.96 -26.92 -10.00
C LEU A 569 -11.78 -25.89 -9.23
N ILE A 570 -11.13 -24.89 -8.61
CA ILE A 570 -11.81 -23.79 -7.92
C ILE A 570 -12.68 -23.00 -8.92
N ALA A 571 -12.15 -22.72 -10.13
CA ALA A 571 -12.92 -22.04 -11.18
C ALA A 571 -14.15 -22.82 -11.62
N ALA A 572 -14.03 -24.14 -11.78
CA ALA A 572 -15.14 -25.01 -12.16
C ALA A 572 -16.25 -25.06 -11.08
N GLY A 573 -15.88 -24.99 -9.79
CA GLY A 573 -16.83 -24.94 -8.68
C GLY A 573 -17.61 -23.61 -8.58
N ALA A 574 -17.07 -22.53 -9.10
CA ALA A 574 -17.73 -21.22 -9.09
C ALA A 574 -18.86 -21.07 -10.13
N THR A 575 -18.86 -21.91 -11.15
CA THR A 575 -19.84 -21.89 -12.24
C THR A 575 -21.00 -22.85 -12.02
N SER A 576 -20.93 -23.72 -11.02
CA SER A 576 -21.98 -24.64 -10.57
C SER A 576 -22.77 -24.08 -9.38
#